data_f360409a05ded0cb8440388a08bb1fac
#
_entry.id   f360409a05ded0cb8440388a08bb1fac
#
_cell.length_a   1.000
_cell.length_b   1.000
_cell.length_c   1.000
_cell.angle_alpha   90.00
_cell.angle_beta   90.00
_cell.angle_gamma   90.00
#
_symmetry.space_group_name_H-M   'P 1'
#
loop_
_entity.id
_entity.type
_entity.pdbx_description
1 polymer ?
#
loop_
_entity_poly.entity_id
_entity_poly.type
_entity_poly.pdbx_seq_one_letter_code
_entity_poly.pdbx_strand_id
1 'polypeptide(L)'
;EDLPPYAFLMHFAGDELRGDTSLGPGIYWDRSPTLRERMRLHPTPWGPLRILVGADAREYLCAYRQAETFVRKRRRFAASHLFGPHERLSDETHQGLVGMNRMVLGCYSFESPRQLYPVGLRPDLPGYLVRGKPNLSRSAMARLGYDGRARRLGVERQVEGAHVLPHGGGYVFPDVEGVARVHEINGTRFFELEARAGLGHQIIRDVSDLPFEYRDRRVLERAL
;
A
#
# COMPACT_ATOMS: atom_id res chain seq x y z
N GLU A 1 -28.02 -4.36 8.25
CA GLU A 1 -28.13 -4.98 6.92
C GLU A 1 -27.95 -6.48 7.11
N ASP A 2 -28.87 -7.27 6.56
CA ASP A 2 -28.76 -8.73 6.56
C ASP A 2 -27.63 -9.14 5.60
N LEU A 3 -26.47 -9.43 6.16
CA LEU A 3 -25.37 -10.01 5.41
C LEU A 3 -25.69 -11.48 5.09
N PRO A 4 -25.24 -12.01 3.95
CA PRO A 4 -25.39 -13.42 3.66
C PRO A 4 -24.72 -14.25 4.75
N PRO A 5 -25.20 -15.48 5.01
CA PRO A 5 -24.70 -16.32 6.11
C PRO A 5 -23.22 -16.69 5.96
N TYR A 6 -22.67 -16.60 4.75
CA TYR A 6 -21.27 -16.88 4.45
C TYR A 6 -20.69 -15.77 3.60
N ALA A 7 -19.48 -15.34 3.96
CA ALA A 7 -18.66 -14.43 3.16
C ALA A 7 -17.23 -14.96 3.10
N PHE A 8 -16.55 -14.69 2.01
CA PHE A 8 -15.12 -15.02 1.86
C PHE A 8 -14.34 -13.79 1.40
N LEU A 9 -13.11 -13.71 1.82
CA LEU A 9 -12.16 -12.69 1.45
C LEU A 9 -11.03 -13.33 0.64
N MET A 10 -10.80 -12.83 -0.57
CA MET A 10 -9.70 -13.25 -1.43
C MET A 10 -8.69 -12.13 -1.59
N HIS A 11 -7.41 -12.47 -1.43
CA HIS A 11 -6.30 -11.56 -1.68
C HIS A 11 -5.41 -12.12 -2.79
N PHE A 12 -5.14 -11.31 -3.82
CA PHE A 12 -4.33 -11.67 -4.98
C PHE A 12 -3.30 -10.61 -5.28
N ALA A 13 -2.12 -11.05 -5.69
CA ALA A 13 -1.07 -10.21 -6.28
C ALA A 13 -0.90 -10.51 -7.77
N GLY A 14 -0.19 -9.65 -8.49
CA GLY A 14 0.15 -9.81 -9.92
C GLY A 14 1.63 -10.12 -10.10
N ASP A 15 2.15 -11.13 -9.45
CA ASP A 15 3.58 -11.46 -9.40
C ASP A 15 4.17 -11.76 -10.78
N GLU A 16 3.40 -12.35 -11.68
CA GLU A 16 3.78 -12.65 -13.04
C GLU A 16 4.01 -11.42 -13.92
N LEU A 17 3.54 -10.27 -13.50
CA LEU A 17 3.69 -8.99 -14.20
C LEU A 17 4.84 -8.12 -13.65
N ARG A 18 5.61 -8.65 -12.70
CA ARG A 18 6.70 -7.91 -12.07
C ARG A 18 7.86 -7.62 -13.01
N GLY A 19 8.30 -8.62 -13.76
CA GLY A 19 9.44 -8.53 -14.68
C GLY A 19 9.04 -8.35 -16.14
N ASP A 20 10.02 -8.13 -17.01
CA ASP A 20 9.85 -8.02 -18.45
C ASP A 20 9.34 -9.36 -19.02
N THR A 21 8.42 -9.28 -19.96
CA THR A 21 7.82 -10.42 -20.65
C THR A 21 7.77 -10.15 -22.16
N SER A 22 7.34 -11.13 -22.94
CA SER A 22 7.06 -10.94 -24.38
C SER A 22 5.93 -9.92 -24.65
N LEU A 23 5.15 -9.56 -23.63
CA LEU A 23 4.07 -8.58 -23.73
C LEU A 23 4.52 -7.15 -23.41
N GLY A 24 5.73 -6.97 -22.88
CA GLY A 24 6.29 -5.67 -22.57
C GLY A 24 7.05 -5.61 -21.24
N PRO A 25 7.44 -4.38 -20.84
CA PRO A 25 8.13 -4.15 -19.58
C PRO A 25 7.30 -4.54 -18.38
N GLY A 26 7.98 -5.11 -17.38
CA GLY A 26 7.37 -5.38 -16.08
C GLY A 26 7.03 -4.09 -15.31
N ILE A 27 6.17 -4.21 -14.32
CA ILE A 27 5.69 -3.07 -13.50
C ILE A 27 6.54 -2.83 -12.25
N TYR A 28 7.58 -3.64 -12.01
CA TYR A 28 8.46 -3.50 -10.84
C TYR A 28 9.88 -3.19 -11.30
N TRP A 29 10.42 -2.06 -10.86
CA TRP A 29 11.74 -1.57 -11.27
C TRP A 29 12.90 -2.54 -10.93
N ASP A 30 12.78 -3.29 -9.85
CA ASP A 30 13.81 -4.25 -9.41
C ASP A 30 13.81 -5.53 -10.24
N ARG A 31 12.73 -5.80 -10.97
CA ARG A 31 12.52 -6.98 -11.80
C ARG A 31 12.48 -6.68 -13.31
N SER A 32 12.35 -5.42 -13.69
CA SER A 32 12.27 -4.97 -15.08
C SER A 32 13.48 -4.11 -15.43
N PRO A 33 14.50 -4.64 -16.12
CA PRO A 33 15.59 -3.86 -16.68
C PRO A 33 15.10 -2.73 -17.59
N THR A 34 14.15 -3.03 -18.48
CA THR A 34 13.56 -2.06 -19.40
C THR A 34 12.92 -0.87 -18.68
N LEU A 35 12.18 -1.14 -17.60
CA LEU A 35 11.60 -0.07 -16.79
C LEU A 35 12.67 0.74 -16.08
N ARG A 36 13.71 0.08 -15.57
CA ARG A 36 14.82 0.72 -14.85
C ARG A 36 15.57 1.71 -15.70
N GLU A 37 15.84 1.38 -16.97
CA GLU A 37 16.53 2.24 -17.92
C GLU A 37 15.77 3.55 -18.22
N ARG A 38 14.44 3.51 -18.15
CA ARG A 38 13.58 4.69 -18.38
C ARG A 38 13.45 5.59 -17.15
N MET A 39 13.82 5.09 -15.96
CA MET A 39 13.66 5.83 -14.70
C MET A 39 14.79 6.82 -14.48
N ARG A 40 14.43 7.98 -13.93
CA ARG A 40 15.39 8.97 -13.44
C ARG A 40 15.53 8.84 -11.93
N LEU A 41 16.74 9.02 -11.43
CA LEU A 41 16.99 9.10 -10.00
C LEU A 41 16.80 10.54 -9.53
N HIS A 42 15.99 10.71 -8.52
CA HIS A 42 15.79 11.98 -7.83
C HIS A 42 16.29 11.85 -6.39
N PRO A 43 17.32 12.61 -5.99
CA PRO A 43 17.87 12.51 -4.64
C PRO A 43 16.85 13.00 -3.60
N THR A 44 16.75 12.29 -2.50
CA THR A 44 15.97 12.71 -1.33
C THR A 44 16.80 12.51 -0.05
N PRO A 45 16.42 13.14 1.07
CA PRO A 45 17.11 12.91 2.35
C PRO A 45 17.11 11.45 2.82
N TRP A 46 16.16 10.65 2.31
CA TRP A 46 16.00 9.23 2.68
C TRP A 46 16.51 8.25 1.60
N GLY A 47 17.30 8.73 0.65
CA GLY A 47 17.82 7.95 -0.46
C GLY A 47 17.19 8.32 -1.82
N PRO A 48 17.68 7.74 -2.91
CA PRO A 48 17.21 8.08 -4.24
C PRO A 48 15.79 7.56 -4.50
N LEU A 49 14.94 8.44 -5.02
CA LEU A 49 13.61 8.09 -5.52
C LEU A 49 13.70 7.86 -7.03
N ARG A 50 13.14 6.75 -7.49
CA ARG A 50 13.03 6.44 -8.92
C ARG A 50 11.73 7.01 -9.46
N ILE A 51 11.84 7.86 -10.48
CA ILE A 51 10.69 8.54 -11.08
C ILE A 51 10.64 8.32 -12.57
N LEU A 52 9.43 8.24 -13.11
CA LEU A 52 9.14 8.33 -14.54
C LEU A 52 8.54 9.70 -14.82
N VAL A 53 8.84 10.26 -15.99
CA VAL A 53 8.33 11.59 -16.36
C VAL A 53 7.81 11.59 -17.82
N GLY A 54 6.92 12.52 -18.12
CA GLY A 54 6.46 12.76 -19.50
C GLY A 54 5.75 11.55 -20.12
N ALA A 55 6.23 11.12 -21.28
CA ALA A 55 5.66 10.00 -22.03
C ALA A 55 5.81 8.67 -21.29
N ASP A 56 7.00 8.40 -20.73
CA ASP A 56 7.26 7.16 -19.97
C ASP A 56 6.33 6.99 -18.79
N ALA A 57 6.00 8.07 -18.06
CA ALA A 57 5.07 8.01 -16.94
C ALA A 57 3.65 7.67 -17.41
N ARG A 58 3.20 8.22 -18.54
CA ARG A 58 1.87 7.92 -19.11
C ARG A 58 1.79 6.47 -19.62
N GLU A 59 2.83 6.02 -20.33
CA GLU A 59 2.90 4.65 -20.81
C GLU A 59 2.91 3.64 -19.67
N TYR A 60 3.71 3.90 -18.63
CA TYR A 60 3.72 3.08 -17.42
C TYR A 60 2.35 3.02 -16.74
N LEU A 61 1.66 4.15 -16.58
CA LEU A 61 0.33 4.16 -15.98
C LEU A 61 -0.68 3.36 -16.81
N CYS A 62 -0.57 3.40 -18.15
CA CYS A 62 -1.41 2.60 -19.04
C CYS A 62 -1.14 1.10 -18.84
N ALA A 63 0.11 0.67 -18.85
CA ALA A 63 0.52 -0.71 -18.60
C ALA A 63 0.08 -1.18 -17.21
N TYR A 64 0.25 -0.33 -16.20
CA TYR A 64 -0.19 -0.61 -14.83
C TYR A 64 -1.70 -0.86 -14.74
N ARG A 65 -2.52 -0.03 -15.40
CA ARG A 65 -3.99 -0.22 -15.44
C ARG A 65 -4.40 -1.50 -16.16
N GLN A 66 -3.69 -1.88 -17.20
CA GLN A 66 -3.92 -3.17 -17.86
C GLN A 66 -3.60 -4.34 -16.94
N ALA A 67 -2.47 -4.28 -16.23
CA ALA A 67 -2.08 -5.26 -15.23
C ALA A 67 -3.11 -5.36 -14.09
N GLU A 68 -3.58 -4.23 -13.57
CA GLU A 68 -4.65 -4.20 -12.57
C GLU A 68 -5.94 -4.84 -13.08
N THR A 69 -6.34 -4.53 -14.31
CA THR A 69 -7.51 -5.12 -14.95
C THR A 69 -7.38 -6.64 -15.08
N PHE A 70 -6.20 -7.12 -15.47
CA PHE A 70 -5.89 -8.54 -15.55
C PHE A 70 -6.03 -9.22 -14.19
N VAL A 71 -5.41 -8.67 -13.15
CA VAL A 71 -5.46 -9.21 -11.79
C VAL A 71 -6.89 -9.25 -11.26
N ARG A 72 -7.69 -8.21 -11.51
CA ARG A 72 -9.12 -8.17 -11.15
C ARG A 72 -9.92 -9.29 -11.86
N LYS A 73 -9.72 -9.47 -13.16
CA LYS A 73 -10.38 -10.56 -13.92
C LYS A 73 -9.98 -11.93 -13.38
N ARG A 74 -8.70 -12.15 -13.13
CA ARG A 74 -8.19 -13.41 -12.57
C ARG A 74 -8.79 -13.69 -11.19
N ARG A 75 -8.86 -12.70 -10.32
CA ARG A 75 -9.48 -12.82 -8.99
C ARG A 75 -10.95 -13.23 -9.09
N ARG A 76 -11.72 -12.59 -9.98
CA ARG A 76 -13.11 -12.93 -10.22
C ARG A 76 -13.29 -14.35 -10.77
N PHE A 77 -12.46 -14.74 -11.72
CA PHE A 77 -12.45 -16.11 -12.26
C PHE A 77 -12.18 -17.14 -11.15
N ALA A 78 -11.14 -16.91 -10.35
CA ALA A 78 -10.81 -17.80 -9.24
C ALA A 78 -11.96 -17.87 -8.21
N ALA A 79 -12.59 -16.76 -7.86
CA ALA A 79 -13.73 -16.73 -6.97
C ALA A 79 -14.89 -17.57 -7.51
N SER A 80 -15.25 -17.39 -8.78
CA SER A 80 -16.33 -18.15 -9.41
C SER A 80 -16.02 -19.65 -9.49
N HIS A 81 -14.76 -20.00 -9.74
CA HIS A 81 -14.33 -21.40 -9.81
C HIS A 81 -14.34 -22.10 -8.45
N LEU A 82 -13.92 -21.40 -7.39
CA LEU A 82 -13.80 -21.98 -6.04
C LEU A 82 -15.13 -22.00 -5.28
N PHE A 83 -15.97 -20.99 -5.48
CA PHE A 83 -17.15 -20.76 -4.64
C PHE A 83 -18.47 -20.84 -5.42
N GLY A 84 -18.42 -21.00 -6.75
CA GLY A 84 -19.62 -21.02 -7.60
C GLY A 84 -20.32 -19.65 -7.67
N PRO A 85 -21.65 -19.63 -7.85
CA PRO A 85 -22.41 -18.37 -7.88
C PRO A 85 -22.31 -17.62 -6.54
N HIS A 86 -21.96 -16.36 -6.60
CA HIS A 86 -21.78 -15.50 -5.42
C HIS A 86 -22.07 -14.04 -5.75
N GLU A 87 -22.43 -13.27 -4.74
CA GLU A 87 -22.50 -11.82 -4.83
C GLU A 87 -21.14 -11.21 -4.49
N ARG A 88 -20.70 -10.23 -5.29
CA ARG A 88 -19.48 -9.50 -5.04
C ARG A 88 -19.76 -8.23 -4.24
N LEU A 89 -19.32 -8.20 -2.99
CA LEU A 89 -19.49 -7.06 -2.10
C LEU A 89 -18.43 -5.97 -2.34
N SER A 90 -17.20 -6.37 -2.68
CA SER A 90 -16.08 -5.44 -2.90
C SER A 90 -15.02 -6.07 -3.82
N ASP A 91 -14.27 -5.23 -4.56
CA ASP A 91 -13.14 -5.67 -5.39
C ASP A 91 -12.14 -4.50 -5.54
N GLU A 92 -11.39 -4.24 -4.47
CA GLU A 92 -10.60 -3.03 -4.34
C GLU A 92 -9.11 -3.29 -4.35
N THR A 93 -8.37 -2.32 -4.89
CA THR A 93 -6.91 -2.28 -4.85
C THR A 93 -6.47 -1.46 -3.64
N HIS A 94 -5.62 -2.05 -2.79
CA HIS A 94 -5.10 -1.42 -1.58
C HIS A 94 -3.58 -1.17 -1.64
N GLN A 95 -2.95 -1.55 -2.74
CA GLN A 95 -1.53 -1.32 -2.98
C GLN A 95 -1.29 -1.06 -4.46
N GLY A 96 -0.85 0.15 -4.80
CA GLY A 96 -0.52 0.53 -6.15
C GLY A 96 -0.99 1.93 -6.54
N LEU A 97 -0.95 2.22 -7.83
CA LEU A 97 -1.31 3.52 -8.39
C LEU A 97 -2.83 3.67 -8.53
N VAL A 98 -3.38 4.68 -7.91
CA VAL A 98 -4.78 5.10 -8.08
C VAL A 98 -4.91 6.33 -8.99
N GLY A 99 -3.78 6.90 -9.41
CA GLY A 99 -3.70 8.01 -10.35
C GLY A 99 -2.25 8.28 -10.76
N MET A 100 -2.02 9.24 -11.63
CA MET A 100 -0.68 9.56 -12.16
C MET A 100 0.33 9.87 -11.04
N ASN A 101 -0.07 10.64 -10.04
CA ASN A 101 0.78 11.07 -8.92
C ASN A 101 0.21 10.63 -7.57
N ARG A 102 -0.63 9.59 -7.56
CA ARG A 102 -1.28 9.10 -6.36
C ARG A 102 -1.16 7.59 -6.25
N MET A 103 -0.60 7.15 -5.16
CA MET A 103 -0.39 5.73 -4.82
C MET A 103 -0.97 5.44 -3.45
N VAL A 104 -1.57 4.29 -3.30
CA VAL A 104 -1.98 3.73 -2.00
C VAL A 104 -1.04 2.60 -1.61
N LEU A 105 -0.77 2.48 -0.33
CA LEU A 105 0.11 1.46 0.23
C LEU A 105 -0.46 0.96 1.55
N GLY A 106 -1.06 -0.22 1.51
CA GLY A 106 -1.72 -0.80 2.68
C GLY A 106 -2.99 -0.06 3.11
N CYS A 107 -3.63 0.68 2.20
CA CYS A 107 -4.87 1.39 2.46
C CYS A 107 -5.74 1.48 1.21
N TYR A 108 -7.01 1.77 1.40
CA TYR A 108 -7.91 2.16 0.32
C TYR A 108 -8.05 3.67 0.27
N SER A 109 -8.13 4.22 -0.94
CA SER A 109 -8.65 5.56 -1.17
C SER A 109 -10.11 5.42 -1.60
N PHE A 110 -11.04 6.03 -0.87
CA PHE A 110 -12.46 5.90 -1.19
C PHE A 110 -13.03 7.21 -1.73
N GLU A 111 -13.98 7.08 -2.65
CA GLU A 111 -14.68 8.19 -3.28
C GLU A 111 -16.14 8.26 -2.84
N SER A 112 -16.70 7.13 -2.43
CA SER A 112 -18.11 7.03 -2.00
C SER A 112 -18.24 6.45 -0.60
N PRO A 113 -19.02 7.09 0.30
CA PRO A 113 -19.30 6.55 1.62
C PRO A 113 -20.21 5.32 1.60
N ARG A 114 -20.78 4.95 0.45
CA ARG A 114 -21.65 3.77 0.30
C ARG A 114 -20.87 2.50 -0.01
N GLN A 115 -19.66 2.63 -0.50
CA GLN A 115 -18.84 1.49 -0.89
C GLN A 115 -18.30 0.75 0.33
N LEU A 116 -18.29 -0.59 0.24
CA LEU A 116 -17.76 -1.46 1.28
C LEU A 116 -16.31 -1.82 0.99
N TYR A 117 -15.50 -1.86 2.03
CA TYR A 117 -14.08 -2.19 1.97
C TYR A 117 -13.75 -3.29 2.97
N PRO A 118 -13.08 -4.38 2.54
CA PRO A 118 -12.68 -5.44 3.43
C PRO A 118 -11.46 -5.02 4.25
N VAL A 119 -11.46 -5.35 5.53
CA VAL A 119 -10.32 -5.14 6.44
C VAL A 119 -10.02 -6.44 7.15
N GLY A 120 -8.82 -6.98 6.96
CA GLY A 120 -8.31 -8.14 7.69
C GLY A 120 -7.22 -7.69 8.66
N LEU A 121 -7.29 -8.07 9.92
CA LEU A 121 -6.30 -7.69 10.93
C LEU A 121 -5.26 -8.80 11.15
N ARG A 122 -5.72 -9.96 11.56
CA ARG A 122 -4.94 -11.15 11.93
C ARG A 122 -5.79 -12.40 11.66
N PRO A 123 -5.17 -13.57 11.50
CA PRO A 123 -5.90 -14.81 11.23
C PRO A 123 -6.88 -15.24 12.34
N ASP A 124 -6.63 -14.84 13.57
CA ASP A 124 -7.42 -15.15 14.75
C ASP A 124 -8.48 -14.09 15.10
N LEU A 125 -8.60 -13.04 14.29
CA LEU A 125 -9.60 -11.99 14.45
C LEU A 125 -10.58 -12.01 13.27
N PRO A 126 -11.83 -11.58 13.48
CA PRO A 126 -12.81 -11.46 12.41
C PRO A 126 -12.30 -10.55 11.28
N GLY A 127 -12.69 -10.86 10.04
CA GLY A 127 -12.67 -9.90 8.95
C GLY A 127 -13.81 -8.88 9.11
N TYR A 128 -13.58 -7.66 8.64
CA TYR A 128 -14.57 -6.59 8.74
C TYR A 128 -14.89 -6.06 7.35
N LEU A 129 -16.15 -5.69 7.14
CA LEU A 129 -16.58 -4.86 6.02
C LEU A 129 -16.89 -3.47 6.57
N VAL A 130 -16.20 -2.46 6.09
CA VAL A 130 -16.29 -1.09 6.58
C VAL A 130 -16.70 -0.13 5.47
N ARG A 131 -17.38 0.95 5.84
CA ARG A 131 -17.66 2.09 4.97
C ARG A 131 -16.75 3.25 5.31
N GLY A 132 -16.27 3.95 4.27
CA GLY A 132 -15.48 5.16 4.46
C GLY A 132 -16.32 6.32 4.95
N LYS A 133 -15.78 7.07 5.90
CA LYS A 133 -16.26 8.41 6.27
C LYS A 133 -15.19 9.42 5.87
N PRO A 134 -15.55 10.64 5.45
CA PRO A 134 -14.57 11.72 5.28
C PRO A 134 -13.68 11.82 6.51
N ASN A 135 -12.38 11.69 6.32
CA ASN A 135 -11.43 11.59 7.42
C ASN A 135 -10.22 12.48 7.21
N LEU A 136 -9.33 12.51 8.19
CA LEU A 136 -8.14 13.32 8.24
C LEU A 136 -8.44 14.84 8.22
N SER A 137 -9.54 15.26 8.87
CA SER A 137 -9.76 16.66 9.21
C SER A 137 -8.58 17.21 10.02
N ARG A 138 -8.44 18.53 10.11
CA ARG A 138 -7.37 19.16 10.90
C ARG A 138 -7.32 18.66 12.34
N SER A 139 -8.49 18.49 12.97
CA SER A 139 -8.58 17.93 14.32
C SER A 139 -8.15 16.46 14.38
N ALA A 140 -8.48 15.66 13.36
CA ALA A 140 -8.03 14.28 13.25
C ALA A 140 -6.51 14.21 13.03
N MET A 141 -5.95 15.06 12.18
CA MET A 141 -4.50 15.13 11.95
C MET A 141 -3.74 15.49 13.25
N ALA A 142 -4.23 16.45 14.02
CA ALA A 142 -3.64 16.81 15.30
C ALA A 142 -3.71 15.67 16.31
N ARG A 143 -4.88 15.02 16.46
CA ARG A 143 -5.07 13.87 17.35
C ARG A 143 -4.16 12.69 16.99
N LEU A 144 -3.90 12.46 15.71
CA LEU A 144 -3.06 11.38 15.19
C LEU A 144 -1.57 11.77 15.13
N GLY A 145 -1.21 13.00 15.46
CA GLY A 145 0.16 13.50 15.44
C GLY A 145 0.73 13.78 14.02
N TYR A 146 -0.13 13.94 13.01
CA TYR A 146 0.30 14.19 11.63
C TYR A 146 0.45 15.67 11.28
N ASP A 147 -0.16 16.57 12.03
CA ASP A 147 -0.25 17.99 11.72
C ASP A 147 1.12 18.66 11.62
N GLY A 148 2.00 18.42 12.58
CA GLY A 148 3.37 18.96 12.58
C GLY A 148 4.18 18.52 11.37
N ARG A 149 4.09 17.24 10.98
CA ARG A 149 4.76 16.71 9.80
C ARG A 149 4.16 17.23 8.51
N ALA A 150 2.83 17.27 8.41
CA ALA A 150 2.13 17.78 7.23
C ALA A 150 2.49 19.25 6.97
N ARG A 151 2.58 20.06 8.03
CA ARG A 151 3.00 21.46 7.96
C ARG A 151 4.44 21.62 7.48
N ARG A 152 5.37 20.87 8.05
CA ARG A 152 6.79 20.93 7.61
C ARG A 152 6.97 20.55 6.14
N LEU A 153 6.12 19.64 5.62
CA LEU A 153 6.18 19.18 4.25
C LEU A 153 5.30 20.00 3.29
N GLY A 154 4.48 20.94 3.80
CA GLY A 154 3.56 21.72 2.98
C GLY A 154 2.42 20.93 2.34
N VAL A 155 2.04 19.79 2.94
CA VAL A 155 1.04 18.84 2.38
C VAL A 155 -0.27 18.78 3.15
N GLU A 156 -0.56 19.76 4.00
CA GLU A 156 -1.74 19.76 4.88
C GLU A 156 -3.04 19.58 4.11
N ARG A 157 -3.20 20.31 2.97
CA ARG A 157 -4.41 20.21 2.14
C ARG A 157 -4.58 18.84 1.48
N GLN A 158 -3.48 18.21 1.07
CA GLN A 158 -3.48 16.88 0.47
C GLN A 158 -3.88 15.82 1.50
N VAL A 159 -3.43 15.97 2.74
CA VAL A 159 -3.77 15.05 3.84
C VAL A 159 -5.22 15.26 4.29
N GLU A 160 -5.69 16.51 4.39
CA GLU A 160 -7.05 16.85 4.85
C GLU A 160 -8.14 16.23 3.98
N GLY A 161 -7.90 16.00 2.70
CA GLY A 161 -8.87 15.39 1.78
C GLY A 161 -8.50 13.97 1.36
N ALA A 162 -7.65 13.27 2.09
CA ALA A 162 -7.10 12.01 1.63
C ALA A 162 -8.13 10.87 1.54
N HIS A 163 -9.17 10.87 2.38
CA HIS A 163 -10.24 9.86 2.40
C HIS A 163 -9.67 8.44 2.32
N VAL A 164 -8.94 8.02 3.36
CA VAL A 164 -8.26 6.73 3.40
C VAL A 164 -8.84 5.80 4.45
N LEU A 165 -8.81 4.51 4.16
CA LEU A 165 -9.15 3.43 5.08
C LEU A 165 -7.99 2.44 5.13
N PRO A 166 -7.65 1.88 6.29
CA PRO A 166 -6.69 0.79 6.37
C PRO A 166 -7.26 -0.46 5.68
N HIS A 167 -6.41 -1.25 5.02
CA HIS A 167 -6.82 -2.57 4.51
C HIS A 167 -6.65 -3.67 5.57
N GLY A 168 -5.88 -3.39 6.60
CA GLY A 168 -5.54 -4.34 7.66
C GLY A 168 -4.82 -3.67 8.82
N GLY A 169 -4.44 -4.46 9.81
CA GLY A 169 -3.74 -4.00 11.00
C GLY A 169 -2.30 -3.57 10.73
N GLY A 170 -1.64 -4.21 9.77
CA GLY A 170 -0.21 -4.05 9.53
C GLY A 170 0.65 -4.60 10.67
N TYR A 171 1.93 -4.30 10.60
CA TYR A 171 2.93 -4.78 11.55
C TYR A 171 3.39 -3.69 12.52
N VAL A 172 3.85 -4.11 13.68
CA VAL A 172 4.62 -3.31 14.63
C VAL A 172 5.98 -3.97 14.76
N PHE A 173 7.03 -3.17 14.67
CA PHE A 173 8.40 -3.58 14.95
C PHE A 173 8.79 -2.97 16.30
N PRO A 174 8.74 -3.76 17.40
CA PRO A 174 8.85 -3.21 18.75
C PRO A 174 10.20 -2.52 19.01
N ASP A 175 11.27 -3.01 18.40
CA ASP A 175 12.63 -2.53 18.61
C ASP A 175 13.06 -1.43 17.63
N VAL A 176 12.18 -1.00 16.71
CA VAL A 176 12.50 -0.03 15.68
C VAL A 176 11.72 1.25 15.90
N GLU A 177 12.44 2.39 15.95
CA GLU A 177 11.84 3.74 15.96
C GLU A 177 11.45 4.20 14.56
N GLY A 178 12.33 3.96 13.58
CA GLY A 178 12.10 4.36 12.21
C GLY A 178 13.24 3.97 11.27
N VAL A 179 13.11 4.40 10.03
CA VAL A 179 14.17 4.31 9.02
C VAL A 179 14.95 5.61 9.04
N ALA A 180 16.21 5.55 9.48
CA ALA A 180 17.11 6.70 9.49
C ALA A 180 17.60 7.03 8.07
N ARG A 181 17.97 6.00 7.29
CA ARG A 181 18.47 6.16 5.93
C ARG A 181 18.21 4.93 5.07
N VAL A 182 18.11 5.15 3.75
CA VAL A 182 18.11 4.08 2.76
C VAL A 182 19.39 4.18 1.93
N HIS A 183 20.15 3.09 1.89
CA HIS A 183 21.34 2.94 1.07
C HIS A 183 21.01 2.12 -0.17
N GLU A 184 21.61 2.46 -1.30
CA GLU A 184 21.53 1.64 -2.50
C GLU A 184 22.94 1.36 -2.99
N ILE A 185 23.34 0.08 -2.97
CA ILE A 185 24.67 -0.39 -3.35
C ILE A 185 24.47 -1.45 -4.44
N ASN A 186 25.02 -1.20 -5.63
CA ASN A 186 24.91 -2.10 -6.78
C ASN A 186 23.46 -2.55 -7.08
N GLY A 187 22.48 -1.62 -6.97
CA GLY A 187 21.07 -1.90 -7.21
C GLY A 187 20.36 -2.65 -6.07
N THR A 188 21.05 -2.93 -4.97
CA THR A 188 20.47 -3.52 -3.77
C THR A 188 20.21 -2.44 -2.72
N ARG A 189 19.02 -2.44 -2.15
CA ARG A 189 18.66 -1.53 -1.05
C ARG A 189 18.94 -2.14 0.30
N PHE A 190 19.47 -1.31 1.18
CA PHE A 190 19.67 -1.59 2.59
C PHE A 190 19.01 -0.47 3.39
N PHE A 191 18.37 -0.84 4.48
CA PHE A 191 17.67 0.10 5.35
C PHE A 191 18.45 0.23 6.65
N GLU A 192 18.93 1.43 6.91
CA GLU A 192 19.51 1.80 8.19
C GLU A 192 18.36 2.18 9.12
N LEU A 193 18.14 1.37 10.13
CA LEU A 193 17.06 1.53 11.09
C LEU A 193 17.59 2.18 12.35
N GLU A 194 16.81 3.09 12.91
CA GLU A 194 17.01 3.66 14.22
C GLU A 194 16.34 2.75 15.26
N ALA A 195 17.14 2.21 16.17
CA ALA A 195 16.62 1.34 17.22
C ALA A 195 16.04 2.18 18.37
N ARG A 196 14.98 1.64 18.98
CA ARG A 196 14.40 2.24 20.20
C ARG A 196 15.40 2.20 21.35
N ALA A 197 15.17 3.05 22.34
CA ALA A 197 15.98 3.10 23.57
C ALA A 197 17.48 3.40 23.36
N GLY A 198 17.86 4.06 22.27
CA GLY A 198 19.24 4.46 22.02
C GLY A 198 20.22 3.29 21.77
N LEU A 199 19.72 2.15 21.34
CA LEU A 199 20.50 0.96 21.00
C LEU A 199 21.29 1.09 19.68
N GLY A 200 21.35 2.30 19.11
CA GLY A 200 22.12 2.59 17.90
C GLY A 200 21.32 2.32 16.61
N HIS A 201 22.06 2.05 15.54
CA HIS A 201 21.49 1.80 14.23
C HIS A 201 21.75 0.34 13.81
N GLN A 202 20.78 -0.22 13.11
CA GLN A 202 20.87 -1.55 12.53
C GLN A 202 20.67 -1.44 11.00
N ILE A 203 21.48 -2.16 10.23
CA ILE A 203 21.29 -2.22 8.78
C ILE A 203 20.69 -3.57 8.43
N ILE A 204 19.55 -3.53 7.71
CA ILE A 204 18.86 -4.70 7.20
C ILE A 204 18.67 -4.60 5.70
N ARG A 205 18.47 -5.74 5.06
CA ARG A 205 18.10 -5.81 3.64
C ARG A 205 16.60 -6.00 3.46
N ASP A 206 15.98 -6.82 4.30
CA ASP A 206 14.57 -7.15 4.23
C ASP A 206 13.91 -6.92 5.61
N VAL A 207 12.68 -6.45 5.62
CA VAL A 207 11.91 -6.29 6.86
C VAL A 207 11.57 -7.61 7.53
N SER A 208 11.59 -8.73 6.79
CA SER A 208 11.43 -10.07 7.34
C SER A 208 12.58 -10.49 8.27
N ASP A 209 13.71 -9.77 8.23
CA ASP A 209 14.85 -10.00 9.14
C ASP A 209 14.58 -9.47 10.56
N LEU A 210 13.47 -8.75 10.75
CA LEU A 210 13.11 -8.11 12.03
C LEU A 210 12.01 -8.87 12.75
N PRO A 211 12.09 -8.97 14.08
CA PRO A 211 10.95 -9.36 14.89
C PRO A 211 9.78 -8.41 14.68
N PHE A 212 8.60 -8.95 14.47
CA PHE A 212 7.40 -8.14 14.31
C PHE A 212 6.22 -8.74 15.06
N GLU A 213 5.26 -7.86 15.35
CA GLU A 213 3.94 -8.22 15.88
C GLU A 213 2.86 -7.69 14.96
N TYR A 214 1.73 -8.38 14.86
CA TYR A 214 0.54 -7.82 14.22
C TYR A 214 -0.09 -6.78 15.12
N ARG A 215 -0.47 -5.64 14.55
CA ARG A 215 -1.32 -4.68 15.25
C ARG A 215 -2.67 -5.30 15.56
N ASP A 216 -3.14 -5.00 16.74
CA ASP A 216 -4.40 -5.53 17.25
C ASP A 216 -5.63 -4.70 16.81
N ARG A 217 -6.78 -5.05 17.39
CA ARG A 217 -8.08 -4.40 17.16
C ARG A 217 -8.07 -2.87 17.39
N ARG A 218 -7.17 -2.35 18.21
CA ARG A 218 -7.05 -0.90 18.47
C ARG A 218 -6.77 -0.09 17.22
N VAL A 219 -6.26 -0.70 16.14
CA VAL A 219 -6.10 -0.03 14.85
C VAL A 219 -7.44 0.39 14.27
N LEU A 220 -8.46 -0.47 14.34
CA LEU A 220 -9.81 -0.14 13.90
C LEU A 220 -10.44 0.94 14.77
N GLU A 221 -10.32 0.83 16.08
CA GLU A 221 -10.86 1.81 17.04
C GLU A 221 -10.28 3.23 16.83
N ARG A 222 -9.06 3.32 16.31
CA ARG A 222 -8.43 4.60 15.96
C ARG A 222 -8.78 5.10 14.56
N ALA A 223 -9.12 4.20 13.65
CA ALA A 223 -9.37 4.52 12.25
C ALA A 223 -10.86 4.76 11.95
N LEU A 224 -11.75 4.28 12.80
CA LEU A 224 -13.21 4.43 12.72
C LEU A 224 -13.74 5.46 13.71
#